data_8da58dc61f1fd5aad54f5234b72f8c67
#
_entry.id   8da58dc61f1fd5aad54f5234b72f8c67
#
_cell.length_a   1.000
_cell.length_b   1.000
_cell.length_c   1.000
_cell.angle_alpha   90.00
_cell.angle_beta   90.00
_cell.angle_gamma   90.00
#
_symmetry.space_group_name_H-M   'P 1'
#
loop_
_entity.id
_entity.type
_entity.pdbx_description
1 polymer ?
#
loop_
_entity_poly.entity_id
_entity_poly.type
_entity_poly.pdbx_seq_one_letter_code
_entity_poly.pdbx_strand_id
1 'polypeptide(L)'
;MNSTYLKIKDKNYEKDFDCHYNFGFELDHFQKHAIESINNGENILITAHTGSGKTVPAIYGIADSIKKGKKILYTSPIKSLSNQKYQELSSKFDSVGILTGDIKFNPDAQCVILTTEILRNMLYKKNDVLDGLSLNDVDKIIFDEIHYINDPHRGKVWEEAIILLPPRIQLIMLSATIDKSVDFAGWIGDLKKIPISLIPTDKRVVPLEHNMYCPDENNQLITFIEGGKSEKNKIFKNYNLIKELYKK
;
A
#
# COMPACT_ATOMS: atom_id res chain seq x y z
N MET A 1 21.60 3.48 7.99
CA MET A 1 21.50 4.58 8.98
C MET A 1 20.29 4.28 9.85
N ASN A 2 20.45 4.24 11.19
CA ASN A 2 19.28 4.04 12.07
C ASN A 2 18.60 5.40 12.27
N SER A 3 17.50 5.64 11.56
CA SER A 3 16.68 6.82 11.79
C SER A 3 16.05 6.75 13.19
N THR A 4 16.12 7.86 13.94
CA THR A 4 15.46 7.97 15.26
C THR A 4 13.93 8.01 15.17
N TYR A 5 13.40 8.27 13.98
CA TYR A 5 11.97 8.33 13.71
C TYR A 5 11.37 6.98 13.31
N LEU A 6 12.19 5.97 12.98
CA LEU A 6 11.73 4.67 12.51
C LEU A 6 11.31 3.75 13.67
N LYS A 7 10.11 3.20 13.58
CA LYS A 7 9.58 2.15 14.44
C LYS A 7 9.24 0.93 13.58
N ILE A 8 9.75 -0.25 13.92
CA ILE A 8 9.41 -1.50 13.22
C ILE A 8 8.39 -2.27 14.06
N LYS A 9 7.25 -2.61 13.45
CA LYS A 9 6.14 -3.31 14.09
C LYS A 9 5.90 -4.65 13.37
N ASP A 10 6.75 -5.63 13.67
CA ASP A 10 6.78 -6.97 13.06
C ASP A 10 6.27 -8.08 13.99
N LYS A 11 5.92 -7.74 15.24
CA LYS A 11 5.45 -8.70 16.26
C LYS A 11 3.92 -8.80 16.29
N ASN A 12 3.42 -9.81 16.98
CA ASN A 12 2.01 -9.91 17.27
C ASN A 12 1.50 -8.69 18.06
N TYR A 13 0.30 -8.26 17.77
CA TYR A 13 -0.36 -7.19 18.49
C TYR A 13 -0.98 -7.77 19.77
N GLU A 14 -0.51 -7.32 20.94
CA GLU A 14 -0.87 -7.87 22.26
C GLU A 14 -1.68 -6.92 23.14
N LYS A 15 -1.94 -5.69 22.65
CA LYS A 15 -2.67 -4.69 23.41
C LYS A 15 -4.18 -4.81 23.20
N ASP A 16 -4.97 -4.24 24.11
CA ASP A 16 -6.38 -3.97 23.88
C ASP A 16 -6.51 -3.07 22.66
N PHE A 17 -7.40 -3.45 21.75
CA PHE A 17 -7.57 -2.77 20.48
C PHE A 17 -8.93 -2.09 20.41
N ASP A 18 -8.93 -0.76 20.34
CA ASP A 18 -10.11 0.04 20.09
C ASP A 18 -10.11 0.57 18.65
N CYS A 19 -11.21 0.35 17.94
CA CYS A 19 -11.41 0.79 16.58
C CYS A 19 -12.81 1.36 16.41
N HIS A 20 -12.88 2.64 16.10
CA HIS A 20 -14.17 3.30 15.91
C HIS A 20 -14.89 2.96 14.60
N TYR A 21 -14.24 2.22 13.70
CA TYR A 21 -14.82 1.77 12.43
C TYR A 21 -15.03 0.24 12.48
N ASN A 22 -16.27 -0.17 12.24
CA ASN A 22 -16.63 -1.59 12.24
C ASN A 22 -16.36 -2.22 10.86
N PHE A 23 -15.42 -3.13 10.79
CA PHE A 23 -15.08 -3.87 9.56
C PHE A 23 -15.97 -5.09 9.33
N GLY A 24 -16.69 -5.59 10.35
CA GLY A 24 -17.49 -6.80 10.28
C GLY A 24 -16.67 -8.11 10.28
N PHE A 25 -15.36 -8.04 10.51
CA PHE A 25 -14.45 -9.19 10.64
C PHE A 25 -13.31 -8.87 11.60
N GLU A 26 -12.62 -9.90 12.08
CA GLU A 26 -11.46 -9.74 12.95
C GLU A 26 -10.25 -9.26 12.17
N LEU A 27 -9.59 -8.22 12.69
CA LEU A 27 -8.39 -7.64 12.11
C LEU A 27 -7.14 -8.45 12.40
N ASP A 28 -6.28 -8.60 11.41
CA ASP A 28 -4.94 -9.20 11.57
C ASP A 28 -4.02 -8.28 12.40
N HIS A 29 -2.99 -8.84 13.00
CA HIS A 29 -2.03 -8.11 13.83
C HIS A 29 -1.42 -6.89 13.13
N PHE A 30 -1.03 -7.03 11.85
CA PHE A 30 -0.45 -5.91 11.10
C PHE A 30 -1.46 -4.79 10.85
N GLN A 31 -2.74 -5.13 10.66
CA GLN A 31 -3.82 -4.15 10.51
C GLN A 31 -4.07 -3.39 11.81
N LYS A 32 -4.07 -4.09 12.95
CA LYS A 32 -4.17 -3.48 14.28
C LYS A 32 -3.01 -2.50 14.54
N HIS A 33 -1.78 -2.90 14.26
CA HIS A 33 -0.60 -2.02 14.35
C HIS A 33 -0.71 -0.78 13.46
N ALA A 34 -1.21 -0.96 12.22
CA ALA A 34 -1.38 0.16 11.29
C ALA A 34 -2.41 1.16 11.78
N ILE A 35 -3.56 0.68 12.26
CA ILE A 35 -4.64 1.53 12.79
C ILE A 35 -4.17 2.27 14.06
N GLU A 36 -3.47 1.59 14.98
CA GLU A 36 -2.85 2.23 16.16
C GLU A 36 -1.90 3.36 15.74
N SER A 37 -1.06 3.13 14.73
CA SER A 37 -0.12 4.14 14.24
C SER A 37 -0.84 5.32 13.60
N ILE A 38 -1.91 5.07 12.84
CA ILE A 38 -2.76 6.15 12.27
C ILE A 38 -3.35 7.01 13.39
N ASN A 39 -3.89 6.39 14.45
CA ASN A 39 -4.45 7.11 15.60
C ASN A 39 -3.41 7.95 16.34
N ASN A 40 -2.17 7.48 16.40
CA ASN A 40 -1.06 8.20 17.03
C ASN A 40 -0.47 9.32 16.14
N GLY A 41 -1.01 9.54 14.93
CA GLY A 41 -0.49 10.54 14.00
C GLY A 41 0.85 10.18 13.37
N GLU A 42 1.28 8.92 13.47
CA GLU A 42 2.52 8.42 12.86
C GLU A 42 2.31 8.18 11.36
N ASN A 43 3.32 8.48 10.55
CA ASN A 43 3.36 7.98 9.19
C ASN A 43 3.45 6.45 9.19
N ILE A 44 2.90 5.79 8.19
CA ILE A 44 2.98 4.33 8.10
C ILE A 44 3.46 3.87 6.73
N LEU A 45 4.27 2.82 6.72
CA LEU A 45 4.63 2.04 5.55
C LEU A 45 4.27 0.57 5.80
N ILE A 46 3.29 0.07 5.08
CA ILE A 46 2.88 -1.34 5.13
C ILE A 46 3.51 -2.05 3.95
N THR A 47 4.29 -3.09 4.23
CA THR A 47 4.83 -3.98 3.20
C THR A 47 4.20 -5.36 3.35
N ALA A 48 3.38 -5.73 2.37
CA ALA A 48 2.57 -6.94 2.44
C ALA A 48 2.24 -7.47 1.06
N HIS A 49 2.13 -8.77 0.90
CA HIS A 49 1.76 -9.38 -0.38
C HIS A 49 0.37 -8.93 -0.87
N THR A 50 0.16 -9.03 -2.18
CA THR A 50 -1.18 -8.81 -2.76
C THR A 50 -2.19 -9.80 -2.16
N GLY A 51 -3.39 -9.33 -1.85
CA GLY A 51 -4.43 -10.14 -1.19
C GLY A 51 -4.30 -10.28 0.33
N SER A 52 -3.29 -9.66 0.97
CA SER A 52 -3.12 -9.74 2.44
C SER A 52 -4.07 -8.81 3.23
N GLY A 53 -4.83 -7.95 2.57
CA GLY A 53 -5.70 -6.98 3.25
C GLY A 53 -5.04 -5.63 3.56
N LYS A 54 -4.02 -5.21 2.80
CA LYS A 54 -3.37 -3.88 2.92
C LYS A 54 -4.34 -2.70 2.84
N THR A 55 -5.45 -2.85 2.13
CA THR A 55 -6.44 -1.78 1.95
C THR A 55 -7.22 -1.47 3.24
N VAL A 56 -7.27 -2.39 4.19
CA VAL A 56 -8.01 -2.20 5.45
C VAL A 56 -7.53 -0.99 6.24
N PRO A 57 -6.24 -0.78 6.52
CA PRO A 57 -5.76 0.45 7.16
C PRO A 57 -6.03 1.72 6.37
N ALA A 58 -6.04 1.64 5.03
CA ALA A 58 -6.39 2.79 4.19
C ALA A 58 -7.88 3.16 4.35
N ILE A 59 -8.78 2.17 4.36
CA ILE A 59 -10.21 2.37 4.64
C ILE A 59 -10.40 3.00 6.02
N TYR A 60 -9.66 2.54 7.03
CA TYR A 60 -9.69 3.15 8.35
C TYR A 60 -9.26 4.62 8.31
N GLY A 61 -8.16 4.94 7.62
CA GLY A 61 -7.68 6.32 7.44
C GLY A 61 -8.73 7.22 6.79
N ILE A 62 -9.49 6.70 5.81
CA ILE A 62 -10.59 7.43 5.18
C ILE A 62 -11.71 7.69 6.19
N ALA A 63 -12.17 6.65 6.89
CA ALA A 63 -13.22 6.76 7.89
C ALA A 63 -12.86 7.74 9.03
N ASP A 64 -11.60 7.71 9.48
CA ASP A 64 -11.09 8.62 10.51
C ASP A 64 -11.07 10.08 10.05
N SER A 65 -10.60 10.35 8.82
CA SER A 65 -10.60 11.71 8.26
C SER A 65 -12.03 12.24 8.09
N ILE A 66 -12.94 11.43 7.56
CA ILE A 66 -14.36 11.79 7.38
C ILE A 66 -14.99 12.10 8.75
N LYS A 67 -14.76 11.26 9.77
CA LYS A 67 -15.26 11.48 11.14
C LYS A 67 -14.75 12.79 11.74
N LYS A 68 -13.54 13.20 11.39
CA LYS A 68 -12.93 14.47 11.83
C LYS A 68 -13.35 15.68 10.98
N GLY A 69 -14.20 15.51 9.98
CA GLY A 69 -14.58 16.57 9.03
C GLY A 69 -13.41 17.04 8.15
N LYS A 70 -12.40 16.19 7.95
CA LYS A 70 -11.21 16.47 7.16
C LYS A 70 -11.27 15.79 5.80
N LYS A 71 -10.41 16.25 4.87
CA LYS A 71 -10.22 15.62 3.56
C LYS A 71 -9.05 14.63 3.60
N ILE A 72 -9.17 13.58 2.80
CA ILE A 72 -8.10 12.60 2.57
C ILE A 72 -7.93 12.39 1.07
N LEU A 73 -6.68 12.27 0.63
CA LEU A 73 -6.37 11.94 -0.76
C LEU A 73 -5.93 10.47 -0.88
N TYR A 74 -6.44 9.80 -1.89
CA TYR A 74 -6.04 8.44 -2.23
C TYR A 74 -5.30 8.47 -3.57
N THR A 75 -3.99 8.22 -3.57
CA THR A 75 -3.21 8.20 -4.80
C THR A 75 -2.97 6.78 -5.30
N SER A 76 -3.04 6.60 -6.61
CA SER A 76 -2.71 5.35 -7.28
C SER A 76 -1.76 5.58 -8.46
N PRO A 77 -1.00 4.55 -8.89
CA PRO A 77 0.01 4.72 -9.93
C PRO A 77 -0.54 4.89 -11.35
N ILE A 78 -1.77 4.45 -11.60
CA ILE A 78 -2.36 4.47 -12.94
C ILE A 78 -3.87 4.76 -12.90
N LYS A 79 -4.39 5.34 -13.98
CA LYS A 79 -5.81 5.75 -14.10
C LYS A 79 -6.80 4.61 -13.91
N SER A 80 -6.50 3.41 -14.44
CA SER A 80 -7.39 2.24 -14.30
C SER A 80 -7.57 1.82 -12.84
N LEU A 81 -6.50 1.84 -12.05
CA LEU A 81 -6.57 1.59 -10.61
C LEU A 81 -7.32 2.69 -9.87
N SER A 82 -7.16 3.97 -10.28
CA SER A 82 -7.96 5.08 -9.73
C SER A 82 -9.45 4.85 -9.94
N ASN A 83 -9.86 4.44 -11.15
CA ASN A 83 -11.27 4.16 -11.47
C ASN A 83 -11.81 2.97 -10.67
N GLN A 84 -11.04 1.90 -10.54
CA GLN A 84 -11.42 0.74 -9.72
C GLN A 84 -11.59 1.14 -8.24
N LYS A 85 -10.66 1.92 -7.70
CA LYS A 85 -10.73 2.41 -6.32
C LYS A 85 -11.88 3.37 -6.11
N TYR A 86 -12.19 4.20 -7.09
CA TYR A 86 -13.36 5.07 -7.04
C TYR A 86 -14.65 4.25 -6.89
N GLN A 87 -14.85 3.21 -7.70
CA GLN A 87 -16.02 2.34 -7.59
C GLN A 87 -16.07 1.62 -6.23
N GLU A 88 -14.93 1.07 -5.77
CA GLU A 88 -14.83 0.39 -4.48
C GLU A 88 -15.17 1.32 -3.30
N LEU A 89 -14.58 2.53 -3.28
CA LEU A 89 -14.75 3.46 -2.16
C LEU A 89 -16.11 4.16 -2.18
N SER A 90 -16.68 4.44 -3.37
CA SER A 90 -18.03 5.00 -3.50
C SER A 90 -19.13 4.05 -3.04
N SER A 91 -18.87 2.73 -2.98
CA SER A 91 -19.81 1.78 -2.37
C SER A 91 -19.76 1.76 -0.84
N LYS A 92 -18.75 2.41 -0.23
CA LYS A 92 -18.51 2.39 1.22
C LYS A 92 -18.66 3.77 1.89
N PHE A 93 -18.48 4.84 1.11
CA PHE A 93 -18.48 6.22 1.61
C PHE A 93 -19.32 7.12 0.69
N ASP A 94 -20.11 8.02 1.28
CA ASP A 94 -21.01 8.90 0.54
C ASP A 94 -20.28 10.04 -0.19
N SER A 95 -19.15 10.50 0.36
CA SER A 95 -18.41 11.66 -0.15
C SER A 95 -17.09 11.24 -0.77
N VAL A 96 -17.17 10.73 -2.00
CA VAL A 96 -16.01 10.28 -2.79
C VAL A 96 -15.94 11.03 -4.11
N GLY A 97 -14.73 11.48 -4.48
CA GLY A 97 -14.44 12.13 -5.75
C GLY A 97 -13.30 11.44 -6.48
N ILE A 98 -13.15 11.75 -7.76
CA ILE A 98 -12.05 11.27 -8.59
C ILE A 98 -11.50 12.38 -9.46
N LEU A 99 -10.16 12.47 -9.52
CA LEU A 99 -9.42 13.41 -10.34
C LEU A 99 -8.30 12.68 -11.07
N THR A 100 -8.50 12.45 -12.36
CA THR A 100 -7.50 11.88 -13.27
C THR A 100 -7.30 12.82 -14.45
N GLY A 101 -6.36 12.51 -15.35
CA GLY A 101 -6.15 13.33 -16.54
C GLY A 101 -7.40 13.44 -17.44
N ASP A 102 -8.31 12.47 -17.36
CA ASP A 102 -9.48 12.37 -18.25
C ASP A 102 -10.81 12.57 -17.52
N ILE A 103 -10.83 12.40 -16.19
CA ILE A 103 -12.06 12.43 -15.39
C ILE A 103 -11.88 13.40 -14.23
N LYS A 104 -12.85 14.30 -14.09
CA LYS A 104 -12.99 15.18 -12.95
C LYS A 104 -14.43 15.07 -12.42
N PHE A 105 -14.58 14.48 -11.25
CA PHE A 105 -15.88 14.35 -10.59
C PHE A 105 -15.73 14.58 -9.10
N ASN A 106 -16.57 15.44 -8.54
CA ASN A 106 -16.67 15.77 -7.11
C ASN A 106 -15.30 16.05 -6.43
N PRO A 107 -14.51 17.04 -6.91
CA PRO A 107 -13.17 17.32 -6.37
C PRO A 107 -13.21 17.87 -4.93
N ASP A 108 -14.38 18.33 -4.47
CA ASP A 108 -14.61 18.82 -3.11
C ASP A 108 -14.96 17.72 -2.12
N ALA A 109 -15.10 16.47 -2.56
CA ALA A 109 -15.39 15.33 -1.69
C ALA A 109 -14.39 15.22 -0.55
N GLN A 110 -14.81 14.55 0.54
CA GLN A 110 -13.93 14.28 1.68
C GLN A 110 -12.84 13.26 1.34
N CYS A 111 -13.12 12.30 0.46
CA CYS A 111 -12.13 11.38 -0.08
C CYS A 111 -11.98 11.61 -1.59
N VAL A 112 -10.82 12.07 -2.05
CA VAL A 112 -10.56 12.29 -3.48
C VAL A 112 -9.48 11.32 -3.96
N ILE A 113 -9.83 10.55 -4.98
CA ILE A 113 -8.91 9.60 -5.61
C ILE A 113 -8.25 10.30 -6.80
N LEU A 114 -6.93 10.19 -6.90
CA LEU A 114 -6.15 10.84 -7.97
C LEU A 114 -4.92 10.01 -8.33
N THR A 115 -4.31 10.30 -9.48
CA THR A 115 -3.00 9.73 -9.78
C THR A 115 -1.89 10.52 -9.08
N THR A 116 -0.77 9.85 -8.79
CA THR A 116 0.35 10.49 -8.09
C THR A 116 0.95 11.65 -8.89
N GLU A 117 0.89 11.60 -10.23
CA GLU A 117 1.29 12.72 -11.10
C GLU A 117 0.46 13.98 -10.88
N ILE A 118 -0.84 13.80 -10.66
CA ILE A 118 -1.73 14.95 -10.38
C ILE A 118 -1.39 15.56 -9.03
N LEU A 119 -1.21 14.73 -8.00
CA LEU A 119 -0.76 15.19 -6.68
C LEU A 119 0.54 16.00 -6.80
N ARG A 120 1.56 15.44 -7.47
CA ARG A 120 2.83 16.15 -7.69
C ARG A 120 2.62 17.48 -8.39
N ASN A 121 1.81 17.52 -9.45
CA ASN A 121 1.54 18.75 -10.20
C ASN A 121 0.82 19.81 -9.35
N MET A 122 -0.05 19.40 -8.43
CA MET A 122 -0.65 20.31 -7.44
C MET A 122 0.43 20.94 -6.54
N LEU A 123 1.32 20.11 -6.01
CA LEU A 123 2.39 20.54 -5.09
C LEU A 123 3.38 21.53 -5.75
N TYR A 124 3.59 21.43 -7.07
CA TYR A 124 4.40 22.38 -7.81
C TYR A 124 3.72 23.73 -8.06
N LYS A 125 2.39 23.74 -8.13
CA LYS A 125 1.60 24.95 -8.37
C LYS A 125 1.37 25.69 -7.05
N LYS A 126 2.31 26.41 -6.53
CA LYS A 126 2.34 27.18 -5.25
C LYS A 126 1.01 27.68 -4.64
N ASN A 127 -0.12 27.47 -5.30
CA ASN A 127 -1.46 27.89 -4.85
C ASN A 127 -2.23 26.82 -4.07
N ASP A 128 -1.63 25.64 -3.79
CA ASP A 128 -2.25 24.50 -3.06
C ASP A 128 -3.66 24.10 -3.53
N VAL A 129 -4.10 24.62 -4.68
CA VAL A 129 -5.43 24.38 -5.26
C VAL A 129 -5.29 23.90 -6.72
N LEU A 130 -5.85 22.77 -7.03
CA LEU A 130 -6.02 22.27 -8.38
C LEU A 130 -7.48 21.88 -8.58
N ASP A 131 -8.13 22.50 -9.56
CA ASP A 131 -9.49 22.15 -9.96
C ASP A 131 -10.53 22.17 -8.82
N GLY A 132 -10.34 23.01 -7.80
CA GLY A 132 -11.19 23.09 -6.61
C GLY A 132 -10.71 22.27 -5.42
N LEU A 133 -9.76 21.35 -5.62
CA LEU A 133 -9.14 20.60 -4.53
C LEU A 133 -8.06 21.44 -3.84
N SER A 134 -8.21 21.70 -2.54
CA SER A 134 -7.22 22.38 -1.70
C SER A 134 -6.53 21.40 -0.75
N LEU A 135 -5.21 21.54 -0.60
CA LEU A 135 -4.44 20.75 0.38
C LEU A 135 -4.61 21.26 1.83
N ASN A 136 -5.21 22.44 2.03
CA ASN A 136 -5.31 23.02 3.38
C ASN A 136 -6.17 22.21 4.33
N ASP A 137 -7.23 21.55 3.81
CA ASP A 137 -8.16 20.73 4.58
C ASP A 137 -7.77 19.24 4.60
N VAL A 138 -6.69 18.88 3.89
CA VAL A 138 -6.19 17.50 3.82
C VAL A 138 -5.35 17.19 5.06
N ASP A 139 -5.73 16.15 5.79
CA ASP A 139 -4.98 15.66 6.95
C ASP A 139 -4.18 14.39 6.67
N LYS A 140 -4.60 13.59 5.68
CA LYS A 140 -3.93 12.34 5.32
C LYS A 140 -3.82 12.16 3.81
N ILE A 141 -2.78 11.47 3.37
CA ILE A 141 -2.62 11.00 2.00
C ILE A 141 -2.28 9.51 2.00
N ILE A 142 -3.05 8.75 1.23
CA ILE A 142 -2.78 7.34 0.96
C ILE A 142 -1.97 7.24 -0.33
N PHE A 143 -0.79 6.62 -0.26
CA PHE A 143 -0.03 6.20 -1.42
C PHE A 143 -0.24 4.70 -1.62
N ASP A 144 -1.10 4.35 -2.56
CA ASP A 144 -1.28 2.96 -2.96
C ASP A 144 -0.18 2.55 -3.93
N GLU A 145 0.28 1.30 -3.78
CA GLU A 145 1.35 0.71 -4.57
C GLU A 145 2.64 1.58 -4.59
N ILE A 146 3.06 2.07 -3.41
CA ILE A 146 4.23 2.98 -3.29
C ILE A 146 5.53 2.37 -3.86
N HIS A 147 5.61 1.05 -4.06
CA HIS A 147 6.76 0.39 -4.68
C HIS A 147 7.05 0.87 -6.12
N TYR A 148 6.11 1.55 -6.79
CA TYR A 148 6.35 2.26 -8.05
C TYR A 148 7.42 3.37 -7.93
N ILE A 149 7.80 3.77 -6.72
CA ILE A 149 8.95 4.68 -6.51
C ILE A 149 10.26 4.09 -7.05
N ASN A 150 10.35 2.75 -7.17
CA ASN A 150 11.50 2.06 -7.76
C ASN A 150 11.45 1.98 -9.30
N ASP A 151 10.38 2.48 -9.93
CA ASP A 151 10.30 2.52 -11.39
C ASP A 151 11.34 3.50 -11.96
N PRO A 152 12.24 3.06 -12.87
CA PRO A 152 13.33 3.89 -13.36
C PRO A 152 12.88 5.12 -14.17
N HIS A 153 11.66 5.10 -14.70
CA HIS A 153 11.13 6.22 -15.51
C HIS A 153 10.18 7.10 -14.73
N ARG A 154 9.39 6.53 -13.83
CA ARG A 154 8.29 7.23 -13.13
C ARG A 154 8.54 7.43 -11.64
N GLY A 155 9.46 6.71 -11.02
CA GLY A 155 9.68 6.72 -9.56
C GLY A 155 9.92 8.11 -8.97
N LYS A 156 10.56 8.99 -9.73
CA LYS A 156 10.80 10.39 -9.35
C LYS A 156 9.50 11.15 -9.00
N VAL A 157 8.36 10.77 -9.59
CA VAL A 157 7.06 11.40 -9.29
C VAL A 157 6.65 11.20 -7.84
N TRP A 158 6.85 9.97 -7.32
CA TRP A 158 6.56 9.63 -5.92
C TRP A 158 7.54 10.30 -4.96
N GLU A 159 8.82 10.28 -5.29
CA GLU A 159 9.86 10.93 -4.50
C GLU A 159 9.58 12.43 -4.36
N GLU A 160 9.35 13.13 -5.47
CA GLU A 160 9.02 14.56 -5.48
C GLU A 160 7.72 14.85 -4.71
N ALA A 161 6.68 14.05 -4.88
CA ALA A 161 5.43 14.21 -4.15
C ALA A 161 5.66 14.07 -2.63
N ILE A 162 6.39 13.05 -2.19
CA ILE A 162 6.72 12.87 -0.77
C ILE A 162 7.53 14.05 -0.25
N ILE A 163 8.56 14.50 -0.96
CA ILE A 163 9.43 15.62 -0.54
C ILE A 163 8.61 16.90 -0.36
N LEU A 164 7.76 17.23 -1.33
CA LEU A 164 7.00 18.49 -1.37
C LEU A 164 5.82 18.55 -0.40
N LEU A 165 5.28 17.38 0.02
CA LEU A 165 4.15 17.34 0.95
C LEU A 165 4.49 17.97 2.29
N PRO A 166 3.63 18.85 2.85
CA PRO A 166 3.81 19.43 4.17
C PRO A 166 3.88 18.34 5.26
N PRO A 167 4.76 18.47 6.28
CA PRO A 167 4.87 17.49 7.37
C PRO A 167 3.57 17.27 8.15
N ARG A 168 2.67 18.26 8.19
CA ARG A 168 1.35 18.13 8.87
C ARG A 168 0.43 17.07 8.27
N ILE A 169 0.68 16.65 7.03
CA ILE A 169 -0.13 15.64 6.33
C ILE A 169 0.44 14.27 6.65
N GLN A 170 -0.36 13.43 7.27
CA GLN A 170 0.00 12.05 7.61
C GLN A 170 0.05 11.18 6.35
N LEU A 171 1.12 10.37 6.21
CA LEU A 171 1.32 9.48 5.07
C LEU A 171 0.91 8.05 5.42
N ILE A 172 0.01 7.48 4.65
CA ILE A 172 -0.39 6.07 4.70
C ILE A 172 0.11 5.41 3.42
N MET A 173 1.18 4.64 3.49
CA MET A 173 1.84 4.06 2.33
C MET A 173 1.63 2.55 2.29
N LEU A 174 1.04 2.08 1.19
CA LEU A 174 0.76 0.67 0.95
C LEU A 174 1.69 0.15 -0.14
N SER A 175 2.39 -0.92 0.15
CA SER A 175 3.37 -1.51 -0.78
C SER A 175 3.17 -3.02 -0.89
N ALA A 176 3.47 -3.57 -2.05
CA ALA A 176 3.95 -4.94 -2.14
C ALA A 176 5.31 -5.05 -1.42
N THR A 177 5.98 -6.19 -1.51
CA THR A 177 7.35 -6.31 -1.00
C THR A 177 8.25 -5.30 -1.71
N ILE A 178 8.92 -4.45 -0.95
CA ILE A 178 9.89 -3.45 -1.45
C ILE A 178 11.26 -3.75 -0.85
N ASP A 179 12.27 -3.78 -1.71
CA ASP A 179 13.65 -3.92 -1.27
C ASP A 179 14.07 -2.71 -0.42
N LYS A 180 14.85 -2.96 0.65
CA LYS A 180 15.33 -1.91 1.56
C LYS A 180 14.21 -1.07 2.19
N SER A 181 13.09 -1.70 2.55
CA SER A 181 11.95 -1.02 3.17
C SER A 181 12.34 -0.24 4.46
N VAL A 182 13.33 -0.73 5.20
CA VAL A 182 13.87 -0.08 6.41
C VAL A 182 14.56 1.24 6.06
N ASP A 183 15.41 1.24 5.02
CA ASP A 183 16.10 2.45 4.57
C ASP A 183 15.12 3.48 4.02
N PHE A 184 14.13 3.01 3.27
CA PHE A 184 13.08 3.87 2.70
C PHE A 184 12.21 4.50 3.79
N ALA A 185 11.74 3.73 4.76
CA ALA A 185 10.99 4.25 5.90
C ALA A 185 11.84 5.22 6.74
N GLY A 186 13.10 4.87 7.00
CA GLY A 186 14.04 5.74 7.70
C GLY A 186 14.24 7.09 7.00
N TRP A 187 14.40 7.07 5.67
CA TRP A 187 14.51 8.29 4.85
C TRP A 187 13.27 9.19 4.99
N ILE A 188 12.06 8.62 4.95
CA ILE A 188 10.82 9.40 5.12
C ILE A 188 10.73 9.99 6.54
N GLY A 189 11.06 9.21 7.56
CA GLY A 189 11.08 9.67 8.94
C GLY A 189 12.03 10.86 9.14
N ASP A 190 13.24 10.77 8.59
CA ASP A 190 14.24 11.82 8.66
C ASP A 190 13.85 13.07 7.84
N LEU A 191 13.20 12.87 6.69
CA LEU A 191 12.71 13.96 5.84
C LEU A 191 11.57 14.74 6.52
N LYS A 192 10.59 14.01 7.09
CA LYS A 192 9.38 14.62 7.67
C LYS A 192 9.54 15.04 9.13
N LYS A 193 10.56 14.51 9.83
CA LYS A 193 10.75 14.70 11.28
C LYS A 193 9.55 14.24 12.11
N ILE A 194 8.86 13.22 11.62
CA ILE A 194 7.68 12.61 12.22
C ILE A 194 7.92 11.11 12.33
N PRO A 195 7.52 10.46 13.44
CA PRO A 195 7.64 9.01 13.57
C PRO A 195 6.96 8.29 12.41
N ILE A 196 7.64 7.25 11.92
CA ILE A 196 7.12 6.36 10.88
C ILE A 196 7.15 4.92 11.37
N SER A 197 6.02 4.25 11.27
CA SER A 197 5.88 2.84 11.57
C SER A 197 6.02 2.01 10.29
N LEU A 198 7.08 1.21 10.21
CA LEU A 198 7.23 0.15 9.20
C LEU A 198 6.55 -1.11 9.72
N ILE A 199 5.57 -1.59 8.95
CA ILE A 199 4.71 -2.72 9.34
C ILE A 199 4.82 -3.79 8.25
N PRO A 200 5.83 -4.69 8.35
CA PRO A 200 6.00 -5.78 7.41
C PRO A 200 5.08 -6.95 7.76
N THR A 201 4.59 -7.65 6.74
CA THR A 201 3.95 -8.95 6.91
C THR A 201 4.28 -9.87 5.73
N ASP A 202 4.80 -11.03 6.05
CA ASP A 202 5.11 -12.09 5.09
C ASP A 202 3.98 -13.12 4.99
N LYS A 203 2.95 -12.97 5.85
CA LYS A 203 1.82 -13.89 5.90
C LYS A 203 0.99 -13.76 4.61
N ARG A 204 0.89 -14.85 3.85
CA ARG A 204 -0.05 -14.98 2.74
C ARG A 204 -1.33 -15.65 3.22
N VAL A 205 -2.48 -15.07 2.90
CA VAL A 205 -3.79 -15.68 3.18
C VAL A 205 -3.96 -16.94 2.33
N VAL A 206 -3.53 -16.86 1.07
CA VAL A 206 -3.48 -18.02 0.17
C VAL A 206 -2.02 -18.41 -0.01
N PRO A 207 -1.64 -19.65 0.36
CA PRO A 207 -0.28 -20.15 0.15
C PRO A 207 0.11 -20.07 -1.33
N LEU A 208 1.35 -19.70 -1.60
CA LEU A 208 1.87 -19.66 -2.96
C LEU A 208 2.44 -21.03 -3.31
N GLU A 209 1.96 -21.58 -4.40
CA GLU A 209 2.49 -22.81 -5.00
C GLU A 209 3.13 -22.48 -6.35
N HIS A 210 4.28 -23.08 -6.63
CA HIS A 210 4.92 -22.99 -7.91
C HIS A 210 4.82 -24.34 -8.62
N ASN A 211 4.11 -24.35 -9.72
CA ASN A 211 3.90 -25.55 -10.53
C ASN A 211 4.55 -25.37 -11.90
N MET A 212 5.12 -26.45 -12.44
CA MET A 212 5.54 -26.51 -13.83
C MET A 212 4.63 -27.49 -14.57
N TYR A 213 4.13 -27.08 -15.71
CA TYR A 213 3.41 -27.93 -16.63
C TYR A 213 4.40 -28.63 -17.57
N CYS A 214 4.41 -29.96 -17.57
CA CYS A 214 5.14 -30.77 -18.54
C CYS A 214 4.15 -31.30 -19.57
N PRO A 215 4.23 -30.86 -20.83
CA PRO A 215 3.40 -31.37 -21.91
C PRO A 215 3.97 -32.73 -22.42
N ASP A 216 3.87 -33.73 -21.57
CA ASP A 216 4.09 -35.13 -21.95
C ASP A 216 2.74 -35.81 -22.26
N GLU A 217 2.79 -37.11 -22.64
CA GLU A 217 1.59 -37.90 -22.95
C GLU A 217 0.57 -37.93 -21.79
N ASN A 218 1.02 -37.60 -20.57
CA ASN A 218 0.18 -37.61 -19.35
C ASN A 218 -0.25 -36.21 -18.89
N ASN A 219 0.20 -35.14 -19.56
CA ASN A 219 -0.11 -33.73 -19.19
C ASN A 219 0.09 -33.45 -17.69
N GLN A 220 1.25 -33.83 -17.14
CA GLN A 220 1.50 -33.75 -15.70
C GLN A 220 1.80 -32.33 -15.22
N LEU A 221 1.18 -31.94 -14.09
CA LEU A 221 1.52 -30.76 -13.34
C LEU A 221 2.46 -31.14 -12.19
N ILE A 222 3.66 -30.57 -12.17
CA ILE A 222 4.70 -30.86 -11.17
C ILE A 222 4.84 -29.66 -10.23
N THR A 223 4.49 -29.84 -8.98
CA THR A 223 4.62 -28.81 -7.93
C THR A 223 6.03 -28.85 -7.33
N PHE A 224 6.77 -27.71 -7.34
CA PHE A 224 8.11 -27.67 -6.72
C PHE A 224 8.12 -26.88 -5.41
N ILE A 225 7.23 -25.93 -5.22
CA ILE A 225 7.14 -25.12 -4.02
C ILE A 225 5.68 -25.17 -3.56
N GLU A 226 5.46 -25.66 -2.36
CA GLU A 226 4.18 -25.78 -1.72
C GLU A 226 4.15 -24.94 -0.44
N GLY A 227 3.11 -24.12 -0.26
CA GLY A 227 2.94 -23.31 0.95
C GLY A 227 4.05 -22.28 1.21
N GLY A 228 4.75 -21.83 0.16
CA GLY A 228 5.84 -20.84 0.27
C GLY A 228 7.13 -21.38 0.91
N LYS A 229 7.21 -22.67 1.28
CA LYS A 229 8.40 -23.32 1.83
C LYS A 229 9.05 -24.17 0.75
N SER A 230 10.26 -23.80 0.35
CA SER A 230 11.07 -24.61 -0.54
C SER A 230 11.92 -25.60 0.27
N GLU A 231 11.57 -26.87 0.24
CA GLU A 231 12.50 -27.91 0.64
C GLU A 231 13.51 -28.10 -0.49
N LYS A 232 14.78 -27.72 -0.27
CA LYS A 232 15.85 -27.85 -1.29
C LYS A 232 15.88 -29.22 -1.93
N ASN A 233 15.65 -30.29 -1.16
CA ASN A 233 15.63 -31.66 -1.65
C ASN A 233 14.44 -31.96 -2.58
N LYS A 234 13.26 -31.36 -2.34
CA LYS A 234 12.07 -31.56 -3.16
C LYS A 234 12.23 -30.83 -4.51
N ILE A 235 12.80 -29.61 -4.49
CA ILE A 235 13.13 -28.84 -5.70
C ILE A 235 14.13 -29.61 -6.55
N PHE A 236 15.19 -30.16 -5.97
CA PHE A 236 16.23 -30.89 -6.70
C PHE A 236 15.71 -32.19 -7.30
N LYS A 237 14.85 -32.90 -6.57
CA LYS A 237 14.20 -34.14 -7.04
C LYS A 237 13.26 -33.84 -8.23
N ASN A 238 12.47 -32.81 -8.13
CA ASN A 238 11.54 -32.42 -9.19
C ASN A 238 12.26 -31.83 -10.41
N TYR A 239 13.35 -31.08 -10.22
CA TYR A 239 14.20 -30.60 -11.30
C TYR A 239 14.82 -31.76 -12.10
N ASN A 240 15.31 -32.80 -11.44
CA ASN A 240 15.86 -33.99 -12.09
C ASN A 240 14.78 -34.77 -12.86
N LEU A 241 13.58 -34.89 -12.29
CA LEU A 241 12.42 -35.48 -12.97
C LEU A 241 12.08 -34.75 -14.27
N ILE A 242 12.05 -33.40 -14.22
CA ILE A 242 11.81 -32.56 -15.40
C ILE A 242 12.91 -32.74 -16.43
N LYS A 243 14.17 -32.77 -16.00
CA LYS A 243 15.32 -32.96 -16.90
C LYS A 243 15.32 -34.32 -17.61
N GLU A 244 14.79 -35.36 -16.97
CA GLU A 244 14.58 -36.66 -17.56
C GLU A 244 13.43 -36.67 -18.57
N LEU A 245 12.33 -35.98 -18.29
CA LEU A 245 11.17 -35.84 -19.18
C LEU A 245 11.50 -35.06 -20.45
N TYR A 246 12.42 -34.05 -20.39
CA TYR A 246 12.86 -33.28 -21.56
C TYR A 246 13.99 -33.95 -22.38
N LYS A 247 14.49 -35.10 -21.93
CA LYS A 247 15.50 -35.87 -22.69
C LYS A 247 14.92 -36.94 -23.62
N LYS A 248 13.63 -37.15 -23.58
CA LYS A 248 12.86 -37.99 -24.50
C LYS A 248 12.21 -37.14 -25.58
#